data_9d231d506919506bf1fbbd4e16e20647
#
_entry.id   9d231d506919506bf1fbbd4e16e20647
#
_cell.length_a   1.000
_cell.length_b   1.000
_cell.length_c   1.000
_cell.angle_alpha   90.00
_cell.angle_beta   90.00
_cell.angle_gamma   90.00
#
_symmetry.space_group_name_H-M   'P 1'
#
loop_
_entity.id
_entity.type
_entity.pdbx_description
1 polymer ?
#
loop_
_entity_poly.entity_id
_entity_poly.type
_entity_poly.pdbx_seq_one_letter_code
_entity_poly.pdbx_strand_id
1 'polypeptide(L)'
;QIVLIFGNFTGQIGDPSGKSEARPLKTQQELENNAKHYLEQAGKLLDVDKIEVVWNADWLGKLTFSDVTRLASVFTVQQMMERDMFQDRLKASAPIYVHEFMYPLMQGYDSVAIKADVELGGTDQTFNLLAGREIQRSYGQEPQSVITVPLLEGTDGLKKMGKTTGNYIGINEDPKDMYGKT
;
A
#
# COMPACT_ATOMS: atom_id res chain seq x y z
N GLN A 1 -9.90 15.12 -9.10
CA GLN A 1 -10.26 14.85 -7.69
C GLN A 1 -9.19 13.99 -7.06
N ILE A 2 -8.80 14.28 -5.81
CA ILE A 2 -7.85 13.46 -5.03
C ILE A 2 -8.67 12.56 -4.10
N VAL A 3 -8.38 11.25 -4.13
CA VAL A 3 -8.95 10.26 -3.22
C VAL A 3 -7.83 9.70 -2.35
N LEU A 4 -7.99 9.76 -1.05
CA LEU A 4 -7.07 9.18 -0.08
C LEU A 4 -7.70 7.94 0.54
N ILE A 5 -7.14 6.77 0.24
CA ILE A 5 -7.63 5.49 0.75
C ILE A 5 -6.90 5.12 2.04
N PHE A 6 -7.65 4.91 3.10
CA PHE A 6 -7.12 4.28 4.31
C PHE A 6 -7.34 2.77 4.27
N GLY A 7 -6.23 2.04 4.28
CA GLY A 7 -6.21 0.58 4.23
C GLY A 7 -6.49 -0.05 5.60
N ASN A 8 -7.66 0.19 6.18
CA ASN A 8 -8.03 -0.41 7.47
C ASN A 8 -8.36 -1.91 7.37
N PHE A 9 -8.74 -2.41 6.20
CA PHE A 9 -8.89 -3.84 5.93
C PHE A 9 -7.54 -4.46 5.57
N THR A 10 -6.85 -3.91 4.58
CA THR A 10 -5.54 -4.42 4.13
C THR A 10 -4.46 -4.30 5.21
N GLY A 11 -4.56 -3.32 6.09
CA GLY A 11 -3.67 -3.14 7.23
C GLY A 11 -3.74 -4.27 8.26
N GLN A 12 -4.85 -5.03 8.30
CA GLN A 12 -4.98 -6.23 9.12
C GLN A 12 -4.20 -7.42 8.54
N ILE A 13 -3.93 -7.44 7.25
CA ILE A 13 -3.16 -8.51 6.57
C ILE A 13 -1.68 -8.13 6.51
N GLY A 14 -1.37 -6.88 6.25
CA GLY A 14 -0.03 -6.34 6.14
C GLY A 14 0.56 -6.51 4.73
N ASP A 15 1.18 -5.44 4.25
CA ASP A 15 1.88 -5.41 2.97
C ASP A 15 3.18 -6.24 3.05
N PRO A 16 3.32 -7.29 2.24
CA PRO A 16 4.55 -8.08 2.18
C PRO A 16 5.69 -7.37 1.43
N SER A 17 5.42 -6.26 0.72
CA SER A 17 6.41 -5.57 -0.13
C SER A 17 7.65 -5.14 0.66
N GLY A 18 8.84 -5.50 0.14
CA GLY A 18 10.14 -5.10 0.70
C GLY A 18 10.47 -5.67 2.07
N LYS A 19 9.88 -6.82 2.47
CA LYS A 19 10.10 -7.44 3.79
C LYS A 19 10.46 -8.90 3.71
N SER A 20 11.38 -9.30 4.59
CA SER A 20 11.79 -10.69 4.78
C SER A 20 10.89 -11.49 5.72
N GLU A 21 10.01 -10.82 6.47
CA GLU A 21 9.14 -11.43 7.48
C GLU A 21 7.71 -10.91 7.39
N ALA A 22 6.74 -11.74 7.79
CA ALA A 22 5.34 -11.34 7.87
C ALA A 22 5.13 -10.26 8.94
N ARG A 23 4.26 -9.28 8.65
CA ARG A 23 3.94 -8.23 9.62
C ARG A 23 2.98 -8.75 10.71
N PRO A 24 3.13 -8.27 11.95
CA PRO A 24 2.10 -8.47 12.95
C PRO A 24 0.81 -7.78 12.53
N LEU A 25 -0.31 -8.44 12.77
CA LEU A 25 -1.64 -7.91 12.49
C LEU A 25 -1.92 -6.72 13.42
N LYS A 26 -2.50 -5.64 12.87
CA LYS A 26 -2.94 -4.47 13.64
C LYS A 26 -4.42 -4.56 13.93
N THR A 27 -4.82 -4.02 15.08
CA THR A 27 -6.22 -3.87 15.43
C THR A 27 -6.87 -2.72 14.64
N GLN A 28 -8.18 -2.76 14.46
CA GLN A 28 -8.93 -1.69 13.81
C GLN A 28 -8.72 -0.34 14.52
N GLN A 29 -8.72 -0.32 15.85
CA GLN A 29 -8.51 0.91 16.63
C GLN A 29 -7.14 1.55 16.39
N GLU A 30 -6.08 0.74 16.26
CA GLU A 30 -4.75 1.23 15.92
C GLU A 30 -4.69 1.81 14.52
N LEU A 31 -5.41 1.21 13.56
CA LEU A 31 -5.50 1.69 12.20
C LEU A 31 -6.24 3.03 12.11
N GLU A 32 -7.35 3.17 12.82
CA GLU A 32 -8.14 4.41 12.90
C GLU A 32 -7.34 5.56 13.56
N ASN A 33 -6.64 5.29 14.64
CA ASN A 33 -5.80 6.28 15.30
C ASN A 33 -4.64 6.74 14.39
N ASN A 34 -4.02 5.81 13.67
CA ASN A 34 -2.98 6.15 12.69
C ASN A 34 -3.52 7.02 11.56
N ALA A 35 -4.74 6.74 11.08
CA ALA A 35 -5.36 7.51 10.01
C ALA A 35 -5.56 8.99 10.36
N LYS A 36 -5.98 9.29 11.60
CA LYS A 36 -6.12 10.69 12.09
C LYS A 36 -4.80 11.44 11.99
N HIS A 37 -3.71 10.84 12.44
CA HIS A 37 -2.38 11.44 12.34
C HIS A 37 -1.92 11.65 10.89
N TYR A 38 -2.26 10.73 9.98
CA TYR A 38 -1.95 10.91 8.55
C TYR A 38 -2.72 12.08 7.94
N LEU A 39 -4.00 12.24 8.28
CA LEU A 39 -4.80 13.36 7.80
C LEU A 39 -4.28 14.71 8.30
N GLU A 40 -3.90 14.80 9.58
CA GLU A 40 -3.28 15.99 10.14
C GLU A 40 -1.97 16.36 9.40
N GLN A 41 -1.16 15.35 9.07
CA GLN A 41 0.08 15.55 8.32
C GLN A 41 -0.19 15.92 6.85
N ALA A 42 -1.12 15.23 6.21
CA ALA A 42 -1.51 15.53 4.83
C ALA A 42 -2.06 16.96 4.68
N GLY A 43 -2.77 17.45 5.69
CA GLY A 43 -3.32 18.81 5.72
C GLY A 43 -2.28 19.93 5.71
N LYS A 44 -0.99 19.62 5.96
CA LYS A 44 0.09 20.60 5.79
C LYS A 44 0.48 20.84 4.33
N LEU A 45 0.21 19.85 3.46
CA LEU A 45 0.62 19.88 2.06
C LEU A 45 -0.57 19.92 1.10
N LEU A 46 -1.71 19.39 1.52
CA LEU A 46 -2.91 19.23 0.71
C LEU A 46 -4.08 19.95 1.37
N ASP A 47 -4.97 20.48 0.55
CA ASP A 47 -6.25 21.03 0.99
C ASP A 47 -7.20 19.86 1.34
N VAL A 48 -7.25 19.50 2.62
CA VAL A 48 -8.03 18.35 3.09
C VAL A 48 -9.54 18.49 2.85
N ASP A 49 -10.04 19.70 2.70
CA ASP A 49 -11.46 19.95 2.39
C ASP A 49 -11.80 19.58 0.93
N LYS A 50 -10.78 19.40 0.07
CA LYS A 50 -10.93 19.00 -1.33
C LYS A 50 -10.55 17.53 -1.59
N ILE A 51 -10.15 16.80 -0.55
CA ILE A 51 -9.78 15.40 -0.65
C ILE A 51 -10.97 14.54 -0.24
N GLU A 52 -11.28 13.54 -1.04
CA GLU A 52 -12.18 12.47 -0.63
C GLU A 52 -11.41 11.44 0.18
N VAL A 53 -11.83 11.23 1.43
CA VAL A 53 -11.24 10.23 2.32
C VAL A 53 -12.15 9.01 2.37
N VAL A 54 -11.59 7.84 2.04
CA VAL A 54 -12.34 6.59 1.99
C VAL A 54 -11.61 5.45 2.72
N TRP A 55 -12.36 4.45 3.14
CA TRP A 55 -11.85 3.31 3.89
C TRP A 55 -12.05 2.02 3.10
N ASN A 56 -11.00 1.27 2.85
CA ASN A 56 -11.13 0.09 2.01
C ASN A 56 -11.92 -1.06 2.65
N ALA A 57 -12.18 -1.04 3.95
CA ALA A 57 -13.13 -1.97 4.59
C ALA A 57 -14.57 -1.79 4.06
N ASP A 58 -14.92 -0.60 3.54
CA ASP A 58 -16.27 -0.32 3.03
C ASP A 58 -16.64 -1.16 1.81
N TRP A 59 -15.67 -1.60 1.04
CA TRP A 59 -15.86 -2.50 -0.10
C TRP A 59 -15.23 -3.87 0.12
N LEU A 60 -14.00 -3.98 0.63
CA LEU A 60 -13.34 -5.28 0.85
C LEU A 60 -14.09 -6.14 1.86
N GLY A 61 -14.64 -5.53 2.91
CA GLY A 61 -15.44 -6.23 3.91
C GLY A 61 -16.79 -6.78 3.42
N LYS A 62 -17.22 -6.35 2.23
CA LYS A 62 -18.48 -6.82 1.60
C LYS A 62 -18.26 -7.90 0.54
N LEU A 63 -17.01 -8.18 0.17
CA LEU A 63 -16.70 -9.22 -0.80
C LEU A 63 -17.09 -10.59 -0.24
N THR A 64 -17.83 -11.32 -1.05
CA THR A 64 -18.15 -12.72 -0.75
C THR A 64 -16.97 -13.61 -1.08
N PHE A 65 -16.98 -14.85 -0.60
CA PHE A 65 -15.94 -15.83 -0.97
C PHE A 65 -15.88 -16.05 -2.49
N SER A 66 -17.00 -15.97 -3.20
CA SER A 66 -17.06 -16.04 -4.66
C SER A 66 -16.33 -14.86 -5.31
N ASP A 67 -16.52 -13.64 -4.79
CA ASP A 67 -15.83 -12.43 -5.29
C ASP A 67 -14.33 -12.53 -5.07
N VAL A 68 -13.90 -13.01 -3.90
CA VAL A 68 -12.48 -13.24 -3.59
C VAL A 68 -11.87 -14.29 -4.51
N THR A 69 -12.61 -15.37 -4.80
CA THR A 69 -12.15 -16.41 -5.75
C THR A 69 -12.00 -15.84 -7.16
N ARG A 70 -12.98 -15.03 -7.61
CA ARG A 70 -12.88 -14.33 -8.90
C ARG A 70 -11.68 -13.40 -8.93
N LEU A 71 -11.45 -12.63 -7.88
CA LEU A 71 -10.31 -11.73 -7.77
C LEU A 71 -8.98 -12.50 -7.82
N ALA A 72 -8.88 -13.62 -7.09
CA ALA A 72 -7.70 -14.48 -7.09
C ALA A 72 -7.42 -15.12 -8.46
N SER A 73 -8.44 -15.31 -9.30
CA SER A 73 -8.28 -15.92 -10.64
C SER A 73 -7.63 -14.98 -11.67
N VAL A 74 -7.44 -13.70 -11.34
CA VAL A 74 -6.81 -12.72 -12.25
C VAL A 74 -5.30 -12.98 -12.40
N PHE A 75 -4.67 -13.58 -11.39
CA PHE A 75 -3.22 -13.84 -11.39
C PHE A 75 -2.91 -15.31 -11.19
N THR A 76 -1.83 -15.74 -11.82
CA THR A 76 -1.25 -17.06 -11.55
C THR A 76 -0.31 -17.02 -10.35
N VAL A 77 -0.12 -18.18 -9.71
CA VAL A 77 0.89 -18.34 -8.64
C VAL A 77 2.29 -17.97 -9.15
N GLN A 78 2.63 -18.32 -10.39
CA GLN A 78 3.91 -17.98 -10.99
C GLN A 78 4.14 -16.46 -11.03
N GLN A 79 3.15 -15.70 -11.51
CA GLN A 79 3.22 -14.22 -11.54
C GLN A 79 3.41 -13.62 -10.13
N MET A 80 2.71 -14.15 -9.13
CA MET A 80 2.89 -13.73 -7.76
C MET A 80 4.28 -14.04 -7.21
N MET A 81 4.82 -15.21 -7.58
CA MET A 81 6.14 -15.67 -7.15
C MET A 81 7.30 -14.96 -7.84
N GLU A 82 7.09 -14.21 -8.94
CA GLU A 82 8.14 -13.39 -9.58
C GLU A 82 8.62 -12.21 -8.73
N ARG A 83 7.90 -11.85 -7.67
CA ARG A 83 8.29 -10.76 -6.77
C ARG A 83 9.57 -11.09 -6.03
N ASP A 84 10.55 -10.18 -6.08
CA ASP A 84 11.90 -10.38 -5.50
C ASP A 84 11.86 -10.91 -4.06
N MET A 85 11.01 -10.33 -3.21
CA MET A 85 10.89 -10.73 -1.81
C MET A 85 10.43 -12.18 -1.63
N PHE A 86 9.56 -12.70 -2.51
CA PHE A 86 9.16 -14.10 -2.46
C PHE A 86 10.27 -15.01 -3.00
N GLN A 87 10.99 -14.57 -4.04
CA GLN A 87 12.15 -15.27 -4.55
C GLN A 87 13.26 -15.39 -3.50
N ASP A 88 13.53 -14.31 -2.78
CA ASP A 88 14.55 -14.30 -1.71
C ASP A 88 14.16 -15.23 -0.55
N ARG A 89 12.89 -15.20 -0.16
CA ARG A 89 12.37 -16.09 0.89
C ARG A 89 12.37 -17.54 0.44
N LEU A 90 12.05 -17.82 -0.81
CA LEU A 90 12.14 -19.18 -1.37
C LEU A 90 13.58 -19.70 -1.33
N LYS A 91 14.56 -18.90 -1.77
CA LYS A 91 15.99 -19.25 -1.70
C LYS A 91 16.47 -19.49 -0.26
N ALA A 92 15.95 -18.67 0.67
CA ALA A 92 16.26 -18.79 2.11
C ALA A 92 15.49 -19.91 2.82
N SER A 93 14.63 -20.65 2.12
CA SER A 93 13.69 -21.63 2.70
C SER A 93 12.81 -21.03 3.81
N ALA A 94 12.52 -19.73 3.72
CA ALA A 94 11.64 -19.04 4.64
C ALA A 94 10.16 -19.21 4.21
N PRO A 95 9.21 -19.26 5.16
CA PRO A 95 7.82 -19.53 4.86
C PRO A 95 7.20 -18.36 4.07
N ILE A 96 6.35 -18.70 3.08
CA ILE A 96 5.50 -17.76 2.32
C ILE A 96 4.06 -18.19 2.58
N TYR A 97 3.26 -17.26 3.12
CA TYR A 97 1.89 -17.57 3.49
C TYR A 97 0.90 -17.18 2.39
N VAL A 98 -0.15 -17.95 2.19
CA VAL A 98 -1.17 -17.74 1.14
C VAL A 98 -1.83 -16.37 1.23
N HIS A 99 -2.08 -15.85 2.44
CA HIS A 99 -2.70 -14.53 2.63
C HIS A 99 -1.83 -13.39 2.09
N GLU A 100 -0.52 -13.57 1.98
CA GLU A 100 0.39 -12.57 1.43
C GLU A 100 0.17 -12.34 -0.07
N PHE A 101 -0.28 -13.37 -0.79
CA PHE A 101 -0.71 -13.22 -2.18
C PHE A 101 -2.00 -12.44 -2.34
N MET A 102 -2.84 -12.41 -1.30
CA MET A 102 -4.09 -11.67 -1.34
C MET A 102 -3.89 -10.16 -1.22
N TYR A 103 -2.79 -9.70 -0.62
CA TYR A 103 -2.55 -8.28 -0.40
C TYR A 103 -2.57 -7.45 -1.69
N PRO A 104 -1.77 -7.75 -2.73
CA PRO A 104 -1.78 -7.00 -3.98
C PRO A 104 -3.13 -7.06 -4.71
N LEU A 105 -3.88 -8.15 -4.54
CA LEU A 105 -5.21 -8.29 -5.12
C LEU A 105 -6.21 -7.33 -4.46
N MET A 106 -6.15 -7.20 -3.14
CA MET A 106 -7.01 -6.30 -2.39
C MET A 106 -6.68 -4.84 -2.67
N GLN A 107 -5.39 -4.47 -2.68
CA GLN A 107 -4.97 -3.13 -3.07
C GLN A 107 -5.39 -2.82 -4.51
N GLY A 108 -5.23 -3.75 -5.42
CA GLY A 108 -5.68 -3.57 -6.81
C GLY A 108 -7.20 -3.47 -6.94
N TYR A 109 -7.97 -4.11 -6.05
CA TYR A 109 -9.41 -3.94 -6.01
C TYR A 109 -9.84 -2.57 -5.47
N ASP A 110 -9.03 -1.91 -4.65
CA ASP A 110 -9.24 -0.52 -4.24
C ASP A 110 -9.37 0.38 -5.47
N SER A 111 -8.50 0.20 -6.47
CA SER A 111 -8.56 0.95 -7.75
C SER A 111 -9.87 0.70 -8.52
N VAL A 112 -10.41 -0.52 -8.46
CA VAL A 112 -11.73 -0.86 -9.06
C VAL A 112 -12.85 -0.15 -8.29
N ALA A 113 -12.82 -0.20 -6.97
CA ALA A 113 -13.87 0.34 -6.11
C ALA A 113 -14.04 1.85 -6.29
N ILE A 114 -12.95 2.60 -6.40
CA ILE A 114 -12.97 4.06 -6.59
C ILE A 114 -12.94 4.48 -8.06
N LYS A 115 -12.82 3.53 -9.00
CA LYS A 115 -12.65 3.78 -10.45
C LYS A 115 -11.48 4.74 -10.70
N ALA A 116 -10.32 4.41 -10.18
CA ALA A 116 -9.14 5.25 -10.25
C ALA A 116 -8.69 5.46 -11.71
N ASP A 117 -8.41 6.72 -12.08
CA ASP A 117 -7.80 7.11 -13.37
C ASP A 117 -6.27 7.11 -13.27
N VAL A 118 -5.74 7.49 -12.10
CA VAL A 118 -4.31 7.59 -11.81
C VAL A 118 -4.05 7.12 -10.39
N GLU A 119 -3.04 6.28 -10.20
CA GLU A 119 -2.57 5.87 -8.86
C GLU A 119 -1.09 6.25 -8.67
N LEU A 120 -0.79 6.84 -7.51
CA LEU A 120 0.55 7.28 -7.12
C LEU A 120 1.11 6.36 -6.05
N GLY A 121 2.39 6.01 -6.16
CA GLY A 121 3.07 5.21 -5.14
C GLY A 121 4.59 5.32 -5.16
N GLY A 122 5.23 4.70 -4.19
CA GLY A 122 6.68 4.48 -4.23
C GLY A 122 7.05 3.37 -5.22
N THR A 123 8.31 3.34 -5.65
CA THR A 123 8.81 2.28 -6.54
C THR A 123 8.67 0.87 -5.95
N ASP A 124 8.65 0.74 -4.62
CA ASP A 124 8.38 -0.52 -3.92
C ASP A 124 6.94 -1.03 -4.09
N GLN A 125 6.01 -0.16 -4.52
CA GLN A 125 4.61 -0.48 -4.77
C GLN A 125 4.30 -0.82 -6.23
N THR A 126 5.29 -0.78 -7.12
CA THR A 126 5.09 -0.94 -8.58
C THR A 126 4.26 -2.17 -8.92
N PHE A 127 4.55 -3.33 -8.32
CA PHE A 127 3.77 -4.55 -8.57
C PHE A 127 2.31 -4.39 -8.16
N ASN A 128 2.05 -3.85 -6.97
CA ASN A 128 0.68 -3.68 -6.45
C ASN A 128 -0.12 -2.70 -7.32
N LEU A 129 0.50 -1.60 -7.76
CA LEU A 129 -0.12 -0.61 -8.64
C LEU A 129 -0.45 -1.21 -10.03
N LEU A 130 0.47 -1.99 -10.59
CA LEU A 130 0.25 -2.70 -11.86
C LEU A 130 -0.83 -3.78 -11.72
N ALA A 131 -0.90 -4.45 -10.56
CA ALA A 131 -1.98 -5.40 -10.28
C ALA A 131 -3.35 -4.72 -10.34
N GLY A 132 -3.46 -3.47 -9.87
CA GLY A 132 -4.67 -2.66 -9.99
C GLY A 132 -5.16 -2.52 -11.42
N ARG A 133 -4.25 -2.27 -12.37
CA ARG A 133 -4.57 -2.17 -13.80
C ARG A 133 -5.16 -3.47 -14.36
N GLU A 134 -4.55 -4.62 -14.03
CA GLU A 134 -5.03 -5.93 -14.51
C GLU A 134 -6.41 -6.27 -13.91
N ILE A 135 -6.61 -5.94 -12.64
CA ILE A 135 -7.89 -6.14 -11.98
C ILE A 135 -8.96 -5.23 -12.58
N GLN A 136 -8.67 -3.94 -12.83
CA GLN A 136 -9.60 -3.04 -13.51
C GLN A 136 -10.03 -3.59 -14.87
N ARG A 137 -9.09 -4.12 -15.70
CA ARG A 137 -9.43 -4.78 -16.97
C ARG A 137 -10.38 -5.95 -16.76
N SER A 138 -10.10 -6.80 -15.78
CA SER A 138 -10.94 -7.99 -15.49
C SER A 138 -12.36 -7.62 -15.04
N TYR A 139 -12.52 -6.41 -14.49
CA TYR A 139 -13.81 -5.83 -14.09
C TYR A 139 -14.44 -4.93 -15.17
N GLY A 140 -13.84 -4.87 -16.38
CA GLY A 140 -14.38 -4.10 -17.51
C GLY A 140 -14.18 -2.58 -17.38
N GLN A 141 -13.20 -2.15 -16.57
CA GLN A 141 -12.82 -0.75 -16.43
C GLN A 141 -11.61 -0.41 -17.29
N GLU A 142 -11.47 0.88 -17.68
CA GLU A 142 -10.23 1.39 -18.26
C GLU A 142 -9.12 1.34 -17.22
N PRO A 143 -7.94 0.76 -17.54
CA PRO A 143 -6.85 0.66 -16.59
C PRO A 143 -6.23 2.02 -16.25
N GLN A 144 -6.09 2.30 -14.98
CA GLN A 144 -5.46 3.52 -14.46
C GLN A 144 -4.04 3.74 -14.99
N SER A 145 -3.60 4.99 -15.04
CA SER A 145 -2.19 5.33 -15.16
C SER A 145 -1.49 5.18 -13.81
N VAL A 146 -0.24 4.67 -13.84
CA VAL A 146 0.58 4.49 -12.64
C VAL A 146 1.75 5.45 -12.67
N ILE A 147 1.93 6.20 -11.58
CA ILE A 147 3.08 7.07 -11.38
C ILE A 147 3.81 6.60 -10.12
N THR A 148 5.08 6.24 -10.28
CA THR A 148 5.93 5.86 -9.14
C THR A 148 7.04 6.88 -8.93
N VAL A 149 7.36 7.12 -7.65
CA VAL A 149 8.47 7.96 -7.24
C VAL A 149 9.50 7.14 -6.48
N PRO A 150 10.81 7.46 -6.60
CA PRO A 150 11.85 6.82 -5.81
C PRO A 150 11.55 6.93 -4.31
N LEU A 151 11.95 5.92 -3.54
CA LEU A 151 11.88 5.97 -2.10
C LEU A 151 12.89 6.98 -1.56
N LEU A 152 12.48 7.75 -0.56
CA LEU A 152 13.41 8.65 0.13
C LEU A 152 14.41 7.84 0.95
N GLU A 153 15.68 8.17 0.80
CA GLU A 153 16.73 7.67 1.67
C GLU A 153 16.61 8.33 3.05
N GLY A 154 16.89 7.55 4.09
CA GLY A 154 16.90 8.06 5.43
C GLY A 154 18.14 8.94 5.71
N THR A 155 18.13 9.64 6.83
CA THR A 155 19.24 10.50 7.27
C THR A 155 20.56 9.72 7.49
N ASP A 156 20.49 8.38 7.49
CA ASP A 156 21.66 7.49 7.53
C ASP A 156 22.31 7.27 6.15
N GLY A 157 21.70 7.74 5.06
CA GLY A 157 22.18 7.59 3.69
C GLY A 157 22.26 6.14 3.18
N LEU A 158 21.63 5.19 3.85
CA LEU A 158 21.76 3.76 3.56
C LEU A 158 20.41 3.05 3.39
N LYS A 159 19.45 3.37 4.25
CA LYS A 159 18.17 2.67 4.30
C LYS A 159 17.03 3.59 3.88
N LYS A 160 15.96 3.00 3.37
CA LYS A 160 14.69 3.69 3.17
C LYS A 160 14.33 4.47 4.42
N MET A 161 13.96 5.74 4.24
CA MET A 161 13.45 6.58 5.31
C MET A 161 12.24 5.93 5.98
N GLY A 162 12.27 5.82 7.30
CA GLY A 162 11.19 5.18 8.02
C GLY A 162 11.13 5.52 9.50
N LYS A 163 9.92 5.63 10.03
CA LYS A 163 9.68 5.90 11.46
C LYS A 163 10.26 4.81 12.36
N THR A 164 10.15 3.55 11.94
CA THR A 164 10.63 2.39 12.70
C THR A 164 12.14 2.26 12.72
N THR A 165 12.83 2.82 11.74
CA THR A 165 14.29 2.85 11.63
C THR A 165 14.91 4.07 12.33
N GLY A 166 14.08 5.06 12.70
CA GLY A 166 14.56 6.28 13.35
C GLY A 166 15.34 7.25 12.45
N ASN A 167 15.44 6.95 11.14
CA ASN A 167 16.22 7.71 10.16
C ASN A 167 15.33 8.65 9.31
N TYR A 168 14.23 9.16 9.88
CA TYR A 168 13.28 9.96 9.15
C TYR A 168 13.37 11.45 9.48
N ILE A 169 12.89 12.27 8.55
CA ILE A 169 12.57 13.68 8.74
C ILE A 169 11.07 13.80 8.81
N GLY A 170 10.56 14.18 9.98
CA GLY A 170 9.10 14.28 10.19
C GLY A 170 8.55 15.61 9.67
N ILE A 171 7.47 15.59 8.88
CA ILE A 171 6.82 16.82 8.38
C ILE A 171 6.17 17.67 9.48
N ASN A 172 6.11 17.15 10.70
CA ASN A 172 5.62 17.86 11.88
C ASN A 172 6.76 18.41 12.76
N GLU A 173 8.02 18.19 12.38
CA GLU A 173 9.16 18.74 13.11
C GLU A 173 9.29 20.25 12.89
N ASP A 174 10.04 20.90 13.77
CA ASP A 174 10.36 22.32 13.59
C ASP A 174 11.18 22.48 12.28
N PRO A 175 10.90 23.52 11.46
CA PRO A 175 11.61 23.74 10.20
C PRO A 175 13.13 23.80 10.33
N LYS A 176 13.63 24.29 11.46
CA LYS A 176 15.06 24.34 11.74
C LYS A 176 15.67 22.94 11.92
N ASP A 177 14.92 22.06 12.61
CA ASP A 177 15.34 20.67 12.81
C ASP A 177 15.26 19.87 11.50
N MET A 178 14.22 20.09 10.70
CA MET A 178 14.11 19.51 9.36
C MET A 178 15.28 19.90 8.47
N TYR A 179 15.61 21.20 8.44
CA TYR A 179 16.74 21.72 7.66
C TYR A 179 18.08 21.14 8.12
N GLY A 180 18.27 20.97 9.43
CA GLY A 180 19.49 20.39 9.98
C GLY A 180 19.69 18.90 9.69
N LYS A 181 18.59 18.19 9.32
CA LYS A 181 18.60 16.77 8.94
C LYS A 181 18.72 16.54 7.44
N THR A 182 18.50 17.57 6.62
CA THR A 182 18.61 17.54 5.16
C THR A 182 20.02 17.87 4.73
#